data_960197e0ca8dcedadd935bafef9d80fc
#
_entry.id   960197e0ca8dcedadd935bafef9d80fc
#
_cell.length_a   1.000
_cell.length_b   1.000
_cell.length_c   1.000
_cell.angle_alpha   90.00
_cell.angle_beta   90.00
_cell.angle_gamma   90.00
#
_symmetry.space_group_name_H-M   'P 1'
#
loop_
_entity.id
_entity.type
_entity.pdbx_description
1 polymer ?
#
loop_
_entity_poly.entity_id
_entity_poly.type
_entity_poly.pdbx_seq_one_letter_code
_entity_poly.pdbx_strand_id
1 'polypeptide(L)'
;MDIKPATQRPELLFEVSWEVCNKIGGIYTVLSTKAKTLQKISKDTTVFIGPDVWSQTNPSPWFTECNVTGLSKWSKNAHLPEGISVRVGRWEIPGRPIAVLVKFDGMYAVKDEFYGEMWERFGVDSLHAYGDYDEGCAFAHAAGIVIESIILSGYGQASPIPAVPEPPRRGRKKKIIPTIVAHFDEWTTGMGLLYLKWKMPRVATVFTTHATSIGRSICGNDKPLYDYMSGYNGDQMARELNMEAKHSLEKAAAHQADAFTTVSEITARECEQLLERRPDVVTPNGFEKNFVPAAYKFDAARAEARASLINTANALTGAGYDDNAFVVITGGRCEYRNKGLDIYLDMASALRNMDTCRKIIAYVMVPAWPKEPRADLQERISANTPTDTPLQEPVLTHWLNNPESDSVICRTRSLGFCNIDPRVTVIYVPCYLNGTDGIFNLSYYDLLIGADATVFPSYYEPWGYTPLESV
;
A
#
# COMPACT_ATOMS: atom_id res chain seq x y z
N MET A 1 -18.75 27.33 -1.47
CA MET A 1 -18.55 27.54 -2.93
C MET A 1 -19.01 26.28 -3.63
N ASP A 2 -20.16 26.31 -4.31
CA ASP A 2 -20.61 25.19 -5.12
C ASP A 2 -19.71 25.09 -6.36
N ILE A 3 -18.74 24.20 -6.30
CA ILE A 3 -17.93 23.84 -7.46
C ILE A 3 -18.87 23.04 -8.37
N LYS A 4 -19.39 23.70 -9.40
CA LYS A 4 -20.04 22.96 -10.50
C LYS A 4 -19.02 21.94 -11.01
N PRO A 5 -19.33 20.64 -11.03
CA PRO A 5 -18.40 19.64 -11.51
C PRO A 5 -17.98 20.01 -12.94
N ALA A 6 -16.68 20.06 -13.18
CA ALA A 6 -16.16 20.30 -14.50
C ALA A 6 -16.75 19.25 -15.44
N THR A 7 -17.52 19.69 -16.42
CA THR A 7 -18.26 18.83 -17.36
C THR A 7 -17.37 18.15 -18.39
N GLN A 8 -16.06 18.37 -18.33
CA GLN A 8 -15.13 17.87 -19.32
C GLN A 8 -14.30 16.73 -18.74
N ARG A 9 -14.55 15.52 -19.21
CA ARG A 9 -13.82 14.31 -18.86
C ARG A 9 -12.67 14.10 -19.83
N PRO A 10 -11.54 13.49 -19.40
CA PRO A 10 -10.50 13.08 -20.33
C PRO A 10 -11.07 12.06 -21.33
N GLU A 11 -10.62 12.12 -22.59
CA GLU A 11 -10.92 11.09 -23.59
C GLU A 11 -10.26 9.76 -23.21
N LEU A 12 -9.09 9.83 -22.57
CA LEU A 12 -8.33 8.67 -22.14
C LEU A 12 -7.66 8.99 -20.79
N LEU A 13 -7.80 8.09 -19.84
CA LEU A 13 -7.17 8.14 -18.51
C LEU A 13 -6.29 6.91 -18.32
N PHE A 14 -5.03 7.12 -17.96
CA PHE A 14 -4.13 6.08 -17.49
C PHE A 14 -3.98 6.19 -15.97
N GLU A 15 -4.14 5.08 -15.26
CA GLU A 15 -3.91 4.95 -13.83
C GLU A 15 -2.71 4.02 -13.62
N VAL A 16 -1.59 4.56 -13.21
CA VAL A 16 -0.31 3.85 -13.10
C VAL A 16 0.04 3.63 -11.64
N SER A 17 0.18 2.38 -11.24
CA SER A 17 0.60 2.06 -9.88
C SER A 17 1.25 0.69 -9.82
N TRP A 18 2.20 0.52 -8.90
CA TRP A 18 2.80 -0.76 -8.57
C TRP A 18 1.76 -1.80 -8.08
N GLU A 19 0.65 -1.33 -7.50
CA GLU A 19 -0.38 -2.20 -6.91
C GLU A 19 -1.55 -2.52 -7.87
N VAL A 20 -1.47 -2.18 -9.14
CA VAL A 20 -2.44 -2.64 -10.15
C VAL A 20 -2.25 -4.14 -10.42
N CYS A 21 -3.28 -4.94 -10.17
CA CYS A 21 -3.25 -6.41 -10.23
C CYS A 21 -2.17 -7.05 -9.33
N ASN A 22 -1.68 -6.32 -8.34
CA ASN A 22 -0.62 -6.71 -7.43
C ASN A 22 -0.95 -6.22 -6.01
N LYS A 23 -1.56 -7.09 -5.20
CA LYS A 23 -2.04 -6.70 -3.86
C LYS A 23 -0.92 -6.75 -2.84
N ILE A 24 -0.40 -5.58 -2.45
CA ILE A 24 0.67 -5.42 -1.47
C ILE A 24 0.22 -4.59 -0.27
N GLY A 25 -0.46 -3.46 -0.51
CA GLY A 25 -0.78 -2.51 0.56
C GLY A 25 -2.07 -1.73 0.37
N GLY A 26 -2.14 -0.56 1.03
CA GLY A 26 -3.33 0.29 1.04
C GLY A 26 -3.65 0.94 -0.31
N ILE A 27 -2.66 1.12 -1.18
CA ILE A 27 -2.87 1.71 -2.51
C ILE A 27 -3.75 0.79 -3.37
N TYR A 28 -3.58 -0.54 -3.25
CA TYR A 28 -4.50 -1.49 -3.88
C TYR A 28 -5.95 -1.21 -3.50
N THR A 29 -6.23 -0.94 -2.22
CA THR A 29 -7.57 -0.61 -1.74
C THR A 29 -8.07 0.69 -2.35
N VAL A 30 -7.24 1.74 -2.39
CA VAL A 30 -7.57 3.02 -3.03
C VAL A 30 -7.97 2.82 -4.49
N LEU A 31 -7.12 2.15 -5.26
CA LEU A 31 -7.32 1.95 -6.70
C LEU A 31 -8.51 1.04 -7.00
N SER A 32 -8.66 -0.08 -6.27
CA SER A 32 -9.76 -1.02 -6.50
C SER A 32 -11.12 -0.41 -6.16
N THR A 33 -11.19 0.42 -5.13
CA THR A 33 -12.39 1.18 -4.76
C THR A 33 -12.70 2.26 -5.82
N LYS A 34 -11.69 3.02 -6.24
CA LYS A 34 -11.79 4.04 -7.28
C LYS A 34 -12.23 3.46 -8.63
N ALA A 35 -11.69 2.30 -8.99
CA ALA A 35 -11.92 1.65 -10.29
C ALA A 35 -13.39 1.42 -10.59
N LYS A 36 -14.19 0.98 -9.61
CA LYS A 36 -15.64 0.78 -9.76
C LYS A 36 -16.37 2.08 -10.16
N THR A 37 -15.95 3.18 -9.58
CA THR A 37 -16.51 4.51 -9.89
C THR A 37 -16.06 5.00 -11.26
N LEU A 38 -14.77 4.84 -11.58
CA LEU A 38 -14.22 5.21 -12.88
C LEU A 38 -14.88 4.42 -14.02
N GLN A 39 -15.16 3.13 -13.83
CA GLN A 39 -15.86 2.31 -14.82
C GLN A 39 -17.29 2.81 -15.09
N LYS A 40 -17.98 3.35 -14.08
CA LYS A 40 -19.32 3.95 -14.27
C LYS A 40 -19.25 5.28 -15.05
N ILE A 41 -18.16 6.03 -14.86
CA ILE A 41 -17.98 7.37 -15.41
C ILE A 41 -17.36 7.34 -16.81
N SER A 42 -16.34 6.49 -17.01
CA SER A 42 -15.45 6.50 -18.17
C SER A 42 -15.16 5.07 -18.63
N LYS A 43 -16.22 4.28 -18.81
CA LYS A 43 -16.13 2.88 -19.23
C LYS A 43 -15.19 2.74 -20.44
N ASP A 44 -14.23 1.82 -20.33
CA ASP A 44 -13.29 1.44 -21.38
C ASP A 44 -12.37 2.59 -21.91
N THR A 45 -12.42 3.76 -21.30
CA THR A 45 -11.47 4.87 -21.56
C THR A 45 -10.52 5.11 -20.37
N THR A 46 -10.63 4.29 -19.32
CA THR A 46 -9.66 4.22 -18.23
C THR A 46 -8.85 2.94 -18.36
N VAL A 47 -7.53 3.06 -18.42
CA VAL A 47 -6.58 1.96 -18.53
C VAL A 47 -5.71 1.94 -17.28
N PHE A 48 -5.78 0.87 -16.51
CA PHE A 48 -4.90 0.64 -15.37
C PHE A 48 -3.60 0.00 -15.84
N ILE A 49 -2.45 0.49 -15.38
CA ILE A 49 -1.13 -0.02 -15.76
C ILE A 49 -0.40 -0.47 -14.51
N GLY A 50 0.01 -1.73 -14.49
CA GLY A 50 0.74 -2.36 -13.40
C GLY A 50 1.93 -3.19 -13.87
N PRO A 51 2.80 -3.62 -12.93
CA PRO A 51 3.94 -4.46 -13.24
C PRO A 51 3.49 -5.90 -13.53
N ASP A 52 4.14 -6.56 -14.48
CA ASP A 52 4.00 -8.00 -14.71
C ASP A 52 5.10 -8.77 -13.96
N VAL A 53 4.92 -8.88 -12.66
CA VAL A 53 5.83 -9.59 -11.73
C VAL A 53 5.43 -11.05 -11.52
N TRP A 54 4.42 -11.53 -12.25
CA TRP A 54 3.86 -12.86 -12.12
C TRP A 54 4.41 -13.80 -13.21
N SER A 55 4.63 -15.07 -12.86
CA SER A 55 5.09 -16.08 -13.81
C SER A 55 3.93 -16.90 -14.37
N GLN A 56 4.19 -17.65 -15.45
CA GLN A 56 3.21 -18.61 -15.99
C GLN A 56 2.86 -19.71 -14.99
N THR A 57 3.81 -20.11 -14.13
CA THR A 57 3.61 -21.15 -13.10
C THR A 57 2.94 -20.59 -11.83
N ASN A 58 2.94 -19.28 -11.66
CA ASN A 58 2.27 -18.59 -10.56
C ASN A 58 1.61 -17.31 -11.10
N PRO A 59 0.50 -17.43 -11.83
CA PRO A 59 -0.18 -16.28 -12.44
C PRO A 59 -0.85 -15.42 -11.38
N SER A 60 -0.97 -14.12 -11.68
CA SER A 60 -1.71 -13.20 -10.81
C SER A 60 -3.16 -13.67 -10.63
N PRO A 61 -3.65 -13.87 -9.41
CA PRO A 61 -5.06 -14.16 -9.17
C PRO A 61 -5.98 -12.95 -9.44
N TRP A 62 -5.38 -11.78 -9.65
CA TRP A 62 -6.07 -10.51 -9.83
C TRP A 62 -6.18 -10.08 -11.30
N PHE A 63 -5.66 -10.86 -12.25
CA PHE A 63 -5.63 -10.51 -13.67
C PHE A 63 -6.10 -11.64 -14.55
N THR A 64 -7.03 -11.33 -15.48
CA THR A 64 -7.44 -12.25 -16.55
C THR A 64 -7.11 -11.64 -17.90
N GLU A 65 -6.21 -12.29 -18.64
CA GLU A 65 -5.89 -11.89 -20.01
C GLU A 65 -7.10 -12.13 -20.91
N CYS A 66 -7.48 -11.11 -21.66
CA CYS A 66 -8.63 -11.18 -22.57
C CYS A 66 -8.51 -10.18 -23.72
N ASN A 67 -9.32 -10.37 -24.75
CA ASN A 67 -9.37 -9.43 -25.87
C ASN A 67 -10.07 -8.12 -25.43
N VAL A 68 -9.31 -7.03 -25.48
CA VAL A 68 -9.81 -5.66 -25.31
C VAL A 68 -9.67 -4.94 -26.65
N THR A 69 -10.80 -4.64 -27.27
CA THR A 69 -10.84 -4.03 -28.62
C THR A 69 -9.92 -2.80 -28.70
N GLY A 70 -9.07 -2.74 -29.71
CA GLY A 70 -8.09 -1.68 -29.91
C GLY A 70 -6.77 -1.94 -29.19
N LEU A 71 -6.76 -2.12 -27.85
CA LEU A 71 -5.55 -2.40 -27.08
C LEU A 71 -4.92 -3.75 -27.45
N SER A 72 -5.73 -4.82 -27.60
CA SER A 72 -5.21 -6.11 -28.04
C SER A 72 -4.70 -6.12 -29.48
N LYS A 73 -5.23 -5.20 -30.34
CA LYS A 73 -4.66 -4.99 -31.66
C LYS A 73 -3.35 -4.22 -31.57
N TRP A 74 -3.32 -3.18 -30.72
CA TRP A 74 -2.10 -2.41 -30.47
C TRP A 74 -1.00 -3.32 -29.91
N SER A 75 -1.24 -4.09 -28.86
CA SER A 75 -0.23 -4.92 -28.19
C SER A 75 0.46 -5.93 -29.14
N LYS A 76 -0.27 -6.46 -30.13
CA LYS A 76 0.27 -7.37 -31.15
C LYS A 76 1.17 -6.69 -32.19
N ASN A 77 1.01 -5.39 -32.39
CA ASN A 77 1.72 -4.61 -33.43
C ASN A 77 2.64 -3.52 -32.82
N ALA A 78 2.67 -3.40 -31.51
CA ALA A 78 3.49 -2.41 -30.84
C ALA A 78 4.98 -2.75 -30.99
N HIS A 79 5.76 -1.76 -31.45
CA HIS A 79 7.21 -1.83 -31.46
C HIS A 79 7.73 -1.22 -30.15
N LEU A 80 7.77 -2.05 -29.11
CA LEU A 80 8.34 -1.68 -27.82
C LEU A 80 9.84 -2.00 -27.80
N PRO A 81 10.66 -1.27 -27.01
CA PRO A 81 12.05 -1.61 -26.80
C PRO A 81 12.27 -3.05 -26.34
N GLU A 82 13.46 -3.59 -26.63
CA GLU A 82 13.82 -4.96 -26.22
C GLU A 82 13.67 -5.14 -24.70
N GLY A 83 13.06 -6.27 -24.34
CA GLY A 83 12.79 -6.61 -22.93
C GLY A 83 11.60 -5.88 -22.30
N ILE A 84 10.85 -5.10 -23.08
CA ILE A 84 9.53 -4.60 -22.66
C ILE A 84 8.45 -5.37 -23.41
N SER A 85 7.53 -5.98 -22.68
CA SER A 85 6.35 -6.62 -23.27
C SER A 85 5.12 -6.35 -22.41
N VAL A 86 3.93 -6.57 -22.99
CA VAL A 86 2.67 -6.26 -22.30
C VAL A 86 1.68 -7.38 -22.41
N ARG A 87 0.90 -7.57 -21.35
CA ARG A 87 -0.32 -8.38 -21.37
C ARG A 87 -1.53 -7.46 -21.18
N VAL A 88 -2.56 -7.66 -22.00
CA VAL A 88 -3.78 -6.85 -21.99
C VAL A 88 -4.94 -7.71 -21.49
N GLY A 89 -5.70 -7.19 -20.55
CA GLY A 89 -6.81 -7.93 -19.97
C GLY A 89 -7.69 -7.11 -19.04
N ARG A 90 -8.21 -7.77 -18.02
CA ARG A 90 -9.08 -7.19 -16.99
C ARG A 90 -8.54 -7.46 -15.60
N TRP A 91 -8.61 -6.45 -14.75
CA TRP A 91 -8.35 -6.58 -13.32
C TRP A 91 -9.57 -7.22 -12.64
N GLU A 92 -9.37 -8.32 -11.89
CA GLU A 92 -10.44 -9.11 -11.25
C GLU A 92 -10.88 -8.47 -9.91
N ILE A 93 -11.43 -7.26 -10.02
CA ILE A 93 -12.04 -6.48 -8.95
C ILE A 93 -13.41 -5.98 -9.39
N PRO A 94 -14.26 -5.45 -8.48
CA PRO A 94 -15.55 -4.88 -8.84
C PRO A 94 -15.46 -3.82 -9.94
N GLY A 95 -16.19 -4.04 -11.03
CA GLY A 95 -16.16 -3.19 -12.23
C GLY A 95 -15.25 -3.73 -13.35
N ARG A 96 -14.39 -4.71 -13.08
CA ARG A 96 -13.50 -5.37 -14.04
C ARG A 96 -12.84 -4.40 -15.03
N PRO A 97 -12.09 -3.36 -14.55
CA PRO A 97 -11.49 -2.37 -15.41
C PRO A 97 -10.45 -2.98 -16.34
N ILE A 98 -10.17 -2.29 -17.45
CA ILE A 98 -9.06 -2.64 -18.34
C ILE A 98 -7.76 -2.52 -17.58
N ALA A 99 -6.90 -3.55 -17.70
CA ALA A 99 -5.55 -3.52 -17.18
C ALA A 99 -4.54 -3.92 -18.25
N VAL A 100 -3.38 -3.26 -18.21
CA VAL A 100 -2.19 -3.58 -19.00
C VAL A 100 -1.07 -3.89 -18.01
N LEU A 101 -0.59 -5.12 -18.02
CA LEU A 101 0.57 -5.51 -17.23
C LEU A 101 1.82 -5.36 -18.09
N VAL A 102 2.84 -4.70 -17.53
CA VAL A 102 4.09 -4.36 -18.20
C VAL A 102 5.22 -5.21 -17.63
N LYS A 103 5.82 -6.04 -18.48
CA LYS A 103 7.11 -6.66 -18.23
C LYS A 103 8.20 -5.67 -18.59
N PHE A 104 9.20 -5.52 -17.72
CA PHE A 104 10.17 -4.43 -17.80
C PHE A 104 11.63 -4.87 -17.60
N ASP A 105 11.90 -6.17 -17.68
CA ASP A 105 13.23 -6.75 -17.41
C ASP A 105 14.35 -6.11 -18.26
N GLY A 106 14.04 -5.70 -19.50
CA GLY A 106 15.01 -5.04 -20.38
C GLY A 106 15.47 -3.68 -19.88
N MET A 107 14.70 -3.04 -19.00
CA MET A 107 15.06 -1.73 -18.46
C MET A 107 16.29 -1.76 -17.56
N TYR A 108 16.57 -2.90 -16.92
CA TYR A 108 17.79 -3.04 -16.10
C TYR A 108 19.08 -2.89 -16.90
N ALA A 109 19.07 -3.31 -18.18
CA ALA A 109 20.24 -3.21 -19.05
C ALA A 109 20.58 -1.76 -19.45
N VAL A 110 19.57 -0.88 -19.46
CA VAL A 110 19.69 0.53 -19.91
C VAL A 110 19.43 1.54 -18.77
N LYS A 111 19.42 1.05 -17.52
CA LYS A 111 19.05 1.90 -16.38
C LYS A 111 19.95 3.12 -16.21
N ASP A 112 21.24 2.96 -16.43
CA ASP A 112 22.21 4.05 -16.25
C ASP A 112 21.98 5.16 -17.27
N GLU A 113 21.49 4.84 -18.48
CA GLU A 113 21.17 5.82 -19.51
C GLU A 113 19.98 6.68 -19.07
N PHE A 114 18.84 6.04 -18.71
CA PHE A 114 17.68 6.82 -18.31
C PHE A 114 17.86 7.50 -16.95
N TYR A 115 18.68 6.97 -16.05
CA TYR A 115 19.04 7.67 -14.80
C TYR A 115 19.84 8.93 -15.09
N GLY A 116 20.82 8.87 -16.02
CA GLY A 116 21.56 10.04 -16.48
C GLY A 116 20.64 11.11 -17.09
N GLU A 117 19.70 10.70 -17.95
CA GLU A 117 18.70 11.60 -18.53
C GLU A 117 17.80 12.27 -17.47
N MET A 118 17.38 11.53 -16.44
CA MET A 118 16.55 12.05 -15.35
C MET A 118 17.33 13.00 -14.44
N TRP A 119 18.62 12.71 -14.21
CA TRP A 119 19.51 13.62 -13.49
C TRP A 119 19.68 14.95 -14.27
N GLU A 120 20.06 14.88 -15.55
CA GLU A 120 20.30 16.07 -16.36
C GLU A 120 19.06 16.97 -16.51
N ARG A 121 17.87 16.38 -16.57
CA ARG A 121 16.61 17.11 -16.83
C ARG A 121 15.89 17.55 -15.58
N PHE A 122 15.92 16.73 -14.56
CA PHE A 122 15.04 16.86 -13.39
C PHE A 122 15.78 16.83 -12.06
N GLY A 123 17.10 16.58 -12.06
CA GLY A 123 17.92 16.52 -10.84
C GLY A 123 17.65 15.30 -9.96
N VAL A 124 17.16 14.19 -10.54
CA VAL A 124 16.89 12.96 -9.78
C VAL A 124 18.22 12.24 -9.49
N ASP A 125 18.57 12.12 -8.21
CA ASP A 125 19.81 11.48 -7.76
C ASP A 125 19.63 9.96 -7.63
N SER A 126 19.91 9.22 -8.70
CA SER A 126 19.85 7.76 -8.70
C SER A 126 21.19 7.10 -8.31
N LEU A 127 22.25 7.86 -8.03
CA LEU A 127 23.56 7.30 -7.64
C LEU A 127 23.52 6.65 -6.24
N HIS A 128 22.64 7.15 -5.38
CA HIS A 128 22.45 6.64 -4.02
C HIS A 128 21.28 5.64 -3.94
N ALA A 129 20.95 4.99 -5.07
CA ALA A 129 19.88 3.99 -5.14
C ALA A 129 20.22 2.72 -4.37
N TYR A 130 19.24 2.20 -3.64
CA TYR A 130 19.33 0.90 -2.96
C TYR A 130 17.94 0.26 -2.78
N GLY A 131 17.93 -1.02 -2.43
CA GLY A 131 16.71 -1.78 -2.15
C GLY A 131 15.84 -1.92 -3.40
N ASP A 132 14.59 -1.52 -3.29
CA ASP A 132 13.54 -1.63 -4.32
C ASP A 132 13.50 -0.46 -5.32
N TYR A 133 14.48 0.46 -5.28
CA TYR A 133 14.48 1.64 -6.15
C TYR A 133 14.55 1.29 -7.63
N ASP A 134 15.50 0.44 -8.01
CA ASP A 134 15.71 0.06 -9.41
C ASP A 134 14.46 -0.61 -10.00
N GLU A 135 13.80 -1.46 -9.23
CA GLU A 135 12.61 -2.17 -9.68
C GLU A 135 11.45 -1.21 -9.95
N GLY A 136 11.15 -0.31 -9.01
CA GLY A 136 10.12 0.70 -9.19
C GLY A 136 10.41 1.63 -10.35
N CYS A 137 11.66 2.10 -10.50
CA CYS A 137 12.07 2.99 -11.58
C CYS A 137 12.02 2.33 -12.95
N ALA A 138 12.49 1.08 -13.06
CA ALA A 138 12.45 0.31 -14.31
C ALA A 138 11.00 0.08 -14.78
N PHE A 139 10.12 -0.33 -13.87
CA PHE A 139 8.69 -0.45 -14.15
C PHE A 139 8.09 0.87 -14.62
N ALA A 140 8.31 1.94 -13.86
CA ALA A 140 7.70 3.24 -14.14
C ALA A 140 8.15 3.80 -15.50
N HIS A 141 9.44 3.70 -15.81
CA HIS A 141 9.98 4.16 -17.09
C HIS A 141 9.38 3.35 -18.24
N ALA A 142 9.31 2.01 -18.12
CA ALA A 142 8.65 1.15 -19.10
C ALA A 142 7.16 1.49 -19.25
N ALA A 143 6.45 1.79 -18.16
CA ALA A 143 5.05 2.23 -18.20
C ALA A 143 4.89 3.54 -18.98
N GLY A 144 5.81 4.49 -18.81
CA GLY A 144 5.85 5.72 -19.60
C GLY A 144 5.98 5.45 -21.11
N ILE A 145 6.89 4.56 -21.52
CA ILE A 145 7.07 4.13 -22.91
C ILE A 145 5.80 3.44 -23.45
N VAL A 146 5.19 2.58 -22.66
CA VAL A 146 3.94 1.89 -23.02
C VAL A 146 2.81 2.89 -23.24
N ILE A 147 2.65 3.87 -22.35
CA ILE A 147 1.64 4.94 -22.49
C ILE A 147 1.88 5.74 -23.78
N GLU A 148 3.11 6.17 -24.05
CA GLU A 148 3.47 6.85 -25.29
C GLU A 148 3.06 6.01 -26.51
N SER A 149 3.42 4.74 -26.54
CA SER A 149 3.08 3.81 -27.64
C SER A 149 1.57 3.66 -27.83
N ILE A 150 0.79 3.56 -26.74
CA ILE A 150 -0.69 3.50 -26.80
C ILE A 150 -1.24 4.79 -27.40
N ILE A 151 -0.76 5.95 -26.94
CA ILE A 151 -1.21 7.25 -27.42
C ILE A 151 -0.90 7.43 -28.91
N LEU A 152 0.30 7.09 -29.34
CA LEU A 152 0.71 7.19 -30.75
C LEU A 152 -0.06 6.24 -31.68
N SER A 153 -0.61 5.13 -31.14
CA SER A 153 -1.50 4.25 -31.89
C SER A 153 -2.89 4.84 -32.18
N GLY A 154 -3.24 5.94 -31.52
CA GLY A 154 -4.55 6.57 -31.61
C GLY A 154 -5.65 5.87 -30.80
N TYR A 155 -5.31 4.97 -29.91
CA TYR A 155 -6.28 4.28 -29.07
C TYR A 155 -7.08 5.26 -28.19
N GLY A 156 -8.40 5.12 -28.18
CA GLY A 156 -9.31 5.90 -27.31
C GLY A 156 -9.42 7.40 -27.63
N GLN A 157 -8.85 7.86 -28.74
CA GLN A 157 -8.81 9.26 -29.10
C GLN A 157 -9.78 9.59 -30.25
N ALA A 158 -10.57 10.63 -30.09
CA ALA A 158 -11.38 11.18 -31.20
C ALA A 158 -10.50 11.92 -32.21
N SER A 159 -9.37 12.50 -31.76
CA SER A 159 -8.38 13.18 -32.58
C SER A 159 -6.97 12.83 -32.12
N PRO A 160 -6.14 12.15 -32.91
CA PRO A 160 -4.80 11.78 -32.53
C PRO A 160 -3.94 13.00 -32.12
N ILE A 161 -3.18 12.87 -31.04
CA ILE A 161 -2.22 13.89 -30.63
C ILE A 161 -1.04 13.87 -31.63
N PRO A 162 -0.74 14.99 -32.32
CA PRO A 162 0.43 15.01 -33.16
C PRO A 162 1.72 14.90 -32.35
N ALA A 163 2.67 14.09 -32.80
CA ALA A 163 3.96 13.86 -32.14
C ALA A 163 4.80 15.16 -31.99
N VAL A 164 4.58 16.16 -32.84
CA VAL A 164 5.27 17.45 -32.79
C VAL A 164 4.27 18.59 -32.53
N PRO A 165 4.54 19.50 -31.58
CA PRO A 165 3.69 20.65 -31.34
C PRO A 165 3.52 21.52 -32.58
N GLU A 166 2.29 21.78 -33.03
CA GLU A 166 2.04 22.82 -34.01
C GLU A 166 2.41 24.19 -33.42
N PRO A 167 3.07 25.08 -34.19
CA PRO A 167 3.36 26.42 -33.73
C PRO A 167 2.06 27.19 -33.40
N PRO A 168 2.05 28.05 -32.39
CA PRO A 168 0.85 28.77 -31.98
C PRO A 168 0.32 29.65 -33.10
N ARG A 169 -0.90 29.38 -33.57
CA ARG A 169 -1.60 30.26 -34.50
C ARG A 169 -1.93 31.59 -33.83
N ARG A 170 -1.55 32.69 -34.38
CA ARG A 170 -1.89 34.05 -33.90
C ARG A 170 -3.42 34.22 -33.87
N GLY A 171 -3.98 34.36 -32.69
CA GLY A 171 -5.39 34.70 -32.48
C GLY A 171 -6.07 33.82 -31.47
N ARG A 172 -6.50 34.37 -30.31
CA ARG A 172 -7.17 33.79 -29.15
C ARG A 172 -6.49 32.54 -28.57
N LYS A 173 -5.92 32.69 -27.39
CA LYS A 173 -5.55 31.55 -26.51
C LYS A 173 -6.81 30.71 -26.24
N LYS A 174 -7.12 29.73 -27.09
CA LYS A 174 -7.98 28.62 -26.67
C LYS A 174 -7.22 27.89 -25.59
N LYS A 175 -7.76 27.84 -24.39
CA LYS A 175 -7.26 26.98 -23.31
C LYS A 175 -7.31 25.56 -23.89
N ILE A 176 -6.15 24.98 -24.21
CA ILE A 176 -6.09 23.59 -24.67
C ILE A 176 -6.43 22.78 -23.43
N ILE A 177 -7.61 22.18 -23.45
CA ILE A 177 -8.04 21.28 -22.38
C ILE A 177 -7.41 19.94 -22.74
N PRO A 178 -6.57 19.38 -21.85
CA PRO A 178 -5.98 18.08 -22.09
C PRO A 178 -7.09 17.04 -22.26
N THR A 179 -7.05 16.27 -23.33
CA THR A 179 -7.98 15.18 -23.58
C THR A 179 -7.46 13.86 -23.02
N ILE A 180 -6.15 13.78 -22.73
CA ILE A 180 -5.49 12.61 -22.17
C ILE A 180 -4.85 12.98 -20.84
N VAL A 181 -5.09 12.14 -19.82
CA VAL A 181 -4.53 12.29 -18.49
C VAL A 181 -3.80 10.99 -18.12
N ALA A 182 -2.60 11.11 -17.52
CA ALA A 182 -1.87 10.02 -16.90
C ALA A 182 -1.68 10.33 -15.42
N HIS A 183 -2.22 9.46 -14.57
CA HIS A 183 -2.15 9.56 -13.12
C HIS A 183 -1.16 8.53 -12.59
N PHE A 184 -0.24 8.97 -11.76
CA PHE A 184 0.86 8.21 -11.19
C PHE A 184 0.77 8.21 -9.67
N ASP A 185 0.73 7.01 -9.08
CA ASP A 185 0.63 6.84 -7.64
C ASP A 185 1.98 6.44 -7.04
N GLU A 186 2.47 7.22 -6.09
CA GLU A 186 3.70 7.03 -5.31
C GLU A 186 5.01 7.25 -6.11
N TRP A 187 6.12 7.42 -5.37
CA TRP A 187 7.47 7.57 -5.92
C TRP A 187 7.84 6.43 -6.90
N THR A 188 7.34 5.21 -6.64
CA THR A 188 7.57 4.04 -7.49
C THR A 188 7.11 4.20 -8.93
N THR A 189 6.29 5.21 -9.22
CA THR A 189 5.81 5.53 -10.56
C THR A 189 6.37 6.86 -11.11
N GLY A 190 7.15 7.57 -10.31
CA GLY A 190 7.66 8.89 -10.62
C GLY A 190 8.48 8.97 -11.92
N MET A 191 9.31 7.95 -12.21
CA MET A 191 10.10 7.91 -13.47
C MET A 191 9.22 7.93 -14.73
N GLY A 192 8.05 7.28 -14.68
CA GLY A 192 7.09 7.27 -15.79
C GLY A 192 6.45 8.65 -16.02
N LEU A 193 6.14 9.34 -14.93
CA LEU A 193 5.66 10.72 -14.99
C LEU A 193 6.68 11.62 -15.66
N LEU A 194 7.94 11.60 -15.19
CA LEU A 194 9.03 12.41 -15.72
C LEU A 194 9.32 12.09 -17.19
N TYR A 195 9.25 10.79 -17.56
CA TYR A 195 9.34 10.37 -18.96
C TYR A 195 8.27 11.05 -19.83
N LEU A 196 7.00 11.02 -19.40
CA LEU A 196 5.91 11.64 -20.16
C LEU A 196 6.04 13.18 -20.22
N LYS A 197 6.47 13.82 -19.14
CA LYS A 197 6.75 15.28 -19.16
C LYS A 197 7.79 15.65 -20.21
N TRP A 198 8.77 14.79 -20.41
CA TRP A 198 9.80 14.99 -21.43
C TRP A 198 9.32 14.64 -22.84
N LYS A 199 8.82 13.41 -23.04
CA LYS A 199 8.50 12.88 -24.38
C LYS A 199 7.13 13.31 -24.89
N MET A 200 6.16 13.44 -24.01
CA MET A 200 4.76 13.70 -24.34
C MET A 200 4.17 14.90 -23.56
N PRO A 201 4.74 16.12 -23.67
CA PRO A 201 4.39 17.27 -22.82
C PRO A 201 2.94 17.76 -22.98
N ARG A 202 2.17 17.17 -23.89
CA ARG A 202 0.73 17.46 -24.08
C ARG A 202 -0.18 16.55 -23.28
N VAL A 203 0.35 15.47 -22.72
CA VAL A 203 -0.37 14.61 -21.78
C VAL A 203 -0.40 15.32 -20.45
N ALA A 204 -1.57 15.53 -19.89
CA ALA A 204 -1.69 16.07 -18.55
C ALA A 204 -1.31 14.99 -17.53
N THR A 205 -0.48 15.35 -16.56
CA THR A 205 0.01 14.42 -15.54
C THR A 205 -0.54 14.77 -14.17
N VAL A 206 -0.98 13.75 -13.45
CA VAL A 206 -1.34 13.84 -12.05
C VAL A 206 -0.37 12.98 -11.26
N PHE A 207 0.15 13.48 -10.15
CA PHE A 207 0.96 12.73 -9.21
C PHE A 207 0.27 12.69 -7.86
N THR A 208 0.13 11.50 -7.29
CA THR A 208 -0.38 11.34 -5.92
C THR A 208 0.69 10.69 -5.05
N THR A 209 1.09 11.38 -4.00
CA THR A 209 1.87 10.78 -2.91
C THR A 209 0.94 10.40 -1.77
N HIS A 210 0.95 9.12 -1.37
CA HIS A 210 0.12 8.63 -0.26
C HIS A 210 0.83 8.75 1.09
N ALA A 211 2.15 8.85 1.04
CA ALA A 211 3.05 9.05 2.18
C ALA A 211 4.37 9.60 1.66
N THR A 212 4.91 10.65 2.27
CA THR A 212 6.25 11.09 1.84
C THR A 212 7.29 10.03 2.22
N SER A 213 8.14 9.64 1.26
CA SER A 213 9.19 8.64 1.50
C SER A 213 10.13 9.07 2.63
N ILE A 214 10.50 10.35 2.66
CA ILE A 214 11.38 10.92 3.68
C ILE A 214 10.67 11.08 5.03
N GLY A 215 9.40 11.47 5.09
CA GLY A 215 8.63 11.59 6.34
C GLY A 215 8.49 10.24 7.04
N ARG A 216 8.19 9.20 6.26
CA ARG A 216 8.17 7.80 6.74
C ARG A 216 9.54 7.38 7.32
N SER A 217 10.63 7.75 6.65
CA SER A 217 11.98 7.42 7.09
C SER A 217 12.38 8.17 8.35
N ILE A 218 12.03 9.46 8.47
CA ILE A 218 12.27 10.25 9.69
C ILE A 218 11.62 9.58 10.91
N CYS A 219 10.33 9.26 10.84
CA CYS A 219 9.62 8.59 11.92
C CYS A 219 10.19 7.18 12.20
N GLY A 220 10.51 6.41 11.16
CA GLY A 220 11.06 5.06 11.27
C GLY A 220 12.45 5.01 11.93
N ASN A 221 13.17 6.14 11.93
CA ASN A 221 14.47 6.31 12.59
C ASN A 221 14.37 7.08 13.93
N ASP A 222 13.26 6.94 14.65
CA ASP A 222 13.04 7.52 15.99
C ASP A 222 13.13 9.04 16.06
N LYS A 223 12.94 9.74 14.93
CA LYS A 223 12.92 11.19 14.89
C LYS A 223 11.46 11.69 14.95
N PRO A 224 11.10 12.60 15.90
CA PRO A 224 9.72 13.06 16.09
C PRO A 224 9.33 14.06 14.98
N LEU A 225 8.83 13.55 13.86
CA LEU A 225 8.50 14.35 12.68
C LEU A 225 7.51 15.46 12.98
N TYR A 226 6.37 15.11 13.59
CA TYR A 226 5.26 16.07 13.74
C TYR A 226 5.50 17.14 14.79
N ASP A 227 6.28 16.82 15.84
CA ASP A 227 6.64 17.77 16.89
C ASP A 227 7.60 18.85 16.39
N TYR A 228 8.46 18.51 15.44
CA TYR A 228 9.51 19.39 14.93
C TYR A 228 9.50 19.54 13.41
N MET A 229 8.35 19.34 12.77
CA MET A 229 8.21 19.32 11.31
C MET A 229 8.84 20.55 10.65
N SER A 230 8.59 21.75 11.15
CA SER A 230 9.13 23.01 10.59
C SER A 230 10.66 23.12 10.68
N GLY A 231 11.30 22.32 11.51
CA GLY A 231 12.76 22.26 11.64
C GLY A 231 13.46 21.32 10.69
N TYR A 232 12.71 20.42 10.02
CA TYR A 232 13.30 19.48 9.08
C TYR A 232 13.41 20.07 7.67
N ASN A 233 14.57 19.89 7.05
CA ASN A 233 14.77 20.09 5.62
C ASN A 233 14.80 18.72 4.92
N GLY A 234 13.94 18.52 3.90
CA GLY A 234 13.77 17.22 3.25
C GLY A 234 15.06 16.72 2.60
N ASP A 235 15.79 17.57 1.88
CA ASP A 235 17.03 17.20 1.20
C ASP A 235 18.16 16.90 2.18
N GLN A 236 18.22 17.61 3.32
CA GLN A 236 19.18 17.32 4.38
C GLN A 236 18.87 15.96 5.03
N MET A 237 17.61 15.73 5.38
CA MET A 237 17.18 14.48 5.98
C MET A 237 17.35 13.30 5.05
N ALA A 238 17.16 13.49 3.74
CA ALA A 238 17.42 12.46 2.76
C ALA A 238 18.88 12.01 2.80
N ARG A 239 19.83 12.94 2.84
CA ARG A 239 21.27 12.63 2.98
C ARG A 239 21.60 11.93 4.31
N GLU A 240 21.03 12.42 5.43
CA GLU A 240 21.28 11.82 6.75
C GLU A 240 20.75 10.38 6.85
N LEU A 241 19.65 10.08 6.15
CA LEU A 241 18.95 8.79 6.24
C LEU A 241 19.15 7.89 5.02
N ASN A 242 20.07 8.27 4.12
CA ASN A 242 20.36 7.54 2.88
C ASN A 242 19.11 7.33 2.01
N MET A 243 18.33 8.40 1.83
CA MET A 243 17.06 8.40 1.09
C MET A 243 17.10 9.29 -0.16
N GLU A 244 18.28 9.76 -0.58
CA GLU A 244 18.46 10.76 -1.65
C GLU A 244 17.75 10.34 -2.94
N ALA A 245 17.89 9.09 -3.34
CA ALA A 245 17.33 8.60 -4.59
C ALA A 245 15.79 8.64 -4.58
N LYS A 246 15.16 8.07 -3.57
CA LYS A 246 13.68 8.07 -3.45
C LYS A 246 13.14 9.48 -3.24
N HIS A 247 13.78 10.26 -2.39
CA HIS A 247 13.35 11.61 -2.08
C HIS A 247 13.46 12.55 -3.29
N SER A 248 14.60 12.55 -3.99
CA SER A 248 14.78 13.40 -5.18
C SER A 248 13.80 13.05 -6.29
N LEU A 249 13.51 11.75 -6.51
CA LEU A 249 12.52 11.30 -7.47
C LEU A 249 11.10 11.76 -7.10
N GLU A 250 10.69 11.55 -5.85
CA GLU A 250 9.37 11.97 -5.35
C GLU A 250 9.20 13.49 -5.45
N LYS A 251 10.22 14.25 -5.03
CA LYS A 251 10.25 15.71 -5.14
C LYS A 251 10.17 16.18 -6.59
N ALA A 252 10.96 15.59 -7.50
CA ALA A 252 10.91 15.90 -8.91
C ALA A 252 9.54 15.58 -9.52
N ALA A 253 8.97 14.41 -9.26
CA ALA A 253 7.65 14.03 -9.74
C ALA A 253 6.57 14.99 -9.21
N ALA A 254 6.61 15.32 -7.90
CA ALA A 254 5.72 16.32 -7.33
C ALA A 254 5.82 17.67 -8.05
N HIS A 255 7.02 18.18 -8.30
CA HIS A 255 7.23 19.50 -8.94
C HIS A 255 6.90 19.54 -10.42
N GLN A 256 7.05 18.43 -11.15
CA GLN A 256 6.82 18.37 -12.59
C GLN A 256 5.37 18.04 -12.96
N ALA A 257 4.59 17.43 -12.08
CA ALA A 257 3.19 17.12 -12.33
C ALA A 257 2.35 18.36 -12.64
N ASP A 258 1.38 18.25 -13.56
CA ASP A 258 0.42 19.33 -13.83
C ASP A 258 -0.57 19.51 -12.68
N ALA A 259 -0.87 18.41 -11.96
CA ALA A 259 -1.58 18.43 -10.68
C ALA A 259 -0.86 17.49 -9.69
N PHE A 260 -0.63 17.99 -8.49
CA PHE A 260 -0.07 17.23 -7.37
C PHE A 260 -1.11 17.04 -6.30
N THR A 261 -1.33 15.81 -5.85
CA THR A 261 -2.35 15.46 -4.87
C THR A 261 -1.79 14.60 -3.74
N THR A 262 -2.48 14.58 -2.62
CA THR A 262 -2.19 13.69 -1.49
C THR A 262 -3.48 13.31 -0.77
N VAL A 263 -3.38 12.40 0.20
CA VAL A 263 -4.54 11.73 0.81
C VAL A 263 -5.09 12.42 2.07
N SER A 264 -4.30 13.27 2.73
CA SER A 264 -4.71 13.93 3.98
C SER A 264 -4.02 15.29 4.18
N GLU A 265 -4.61 16.13 5.05
CA GLU A 265 -4.02 17.42 5.41
C GLU A 265 -2.68 17.29 6.15
N ILE A 266 -2.48 16.19 6.88
CA ILE A 266 -1.20 15.95 7.55
C ILE A 266 -0.11 15.68 6.51
N THR A 267 -0.39 14.82 5.52
CA THR A 267 0.53 14.53 4.41
C THR A 267 0.73 15.76 3.53
N ALA A 268 -0.31 16.61 3.36
CA ALA A 268 -0.14 17.86 2.61
C ALA A 268 0.87 18.80 3.27
N ARG A 269 0.87 18.89 4.61
CA ARG A 269 1.89 19.65 5.38
C ARG A 269 3.28 19.02 5.25
N GLU A 270 3.37 17.69 5.26
CA GLU A 270 4.65 17.00 4.99
C GLU A 270 5.19 17.34 3.61
N CYS A 271 4.34 17.26 2.57
CA CYS A 271 4.74 17.61 1.20
C CYS A 271 5.23 19.05 1.10
N GLU A 272 4.51 19.99 1.71
CA GLU A 272 4.89 21.40 1.72
C GLU A 272 6.27 21.59 2.37
N GLN A 273 6.51 20.96 3.53
CA GLN A 273 7.76 21.10 4.27
C GLN A 273 8.92 20.30 3.67
N LEU A 274 8.69 19.05 3.29
CA LEU A 274 9.77 18.13 2.94
C LEU A 274 10.03 18.03 1.44
N LEU A 275 8.98 18.18 0.60
CA LEU A 275 9.10 18.20 -0.85
C LEU A 275 9.11 19.63 -1.42
N GLU A 276 8.96 20.65 -0.57
CA GLU A 276 8.89 22.07 -0.95
C GLU A 276 7.79 22.38 -1.98
N ARG A 277 6.74 21.56 -2.00
CA ARG A 277 5.54 21.78 -2.80
C ARG A 277 4.28 21.36 -2.03
N ARG A 278 3.37 22.31 -1.82
CA ARG A 278 2.04 21.99 -1.30
C ARG A 278 1.22 21.30 -2.40
N PRO A 279 0.50 20.20 -2.10
CA PRO A 279 -0.45 19.60 -3.04
C PRO A 279 -1.54 20.58 -3.48
N ASP A 280 -1.93 20.48 -4.74
CA ASP A 280 -3.00 21.31 -5.32
C ASP A 280 -4.37 20.92 -4.75
N VAL A 281 -4.54 19.63 -4.44
CA VAL A 281 -5.79 19.09 -3.86
C VAL A 281 -5.46 17.95 -2.90
N VAL A 282 -6.15 17.92 -1.77
CA VAL A 282 -6.22 16.76 -0.88
C VAL A 282 -7.38 15.88 -1.32
N THR A 283 -7.09 14.63 -1.65
CA THR A 283 -8.04 13.62 -2.13
C THR A 283 -8.15 12.47 -1.12
N PRO A 284 -9.02 12.56 -0.12
CA PRO A 284 -9.18 11.51 0.88
C PRO A 284 -9.47 10.16 0.24
N ASN A 285 -8.84 9.10 0.77
CA ASN A 285 -9.04 7.75 0.26
C ASN A 285 -10.48 7.27 0.49
N GLY A 286 -11.03 6.60 -0.51
CA GLY A 286 -12.33 5.95 -0.40
C GLY A 286 -12.29 4.75 0.55
N PHE A 287 -13.41 4.46 1.18
CA PHE A 287 -13.60 3.34 2.06
C PHE A 287 -14.89 2.59 1.71
N GLU A 288 -14.82 1.26 1.60
CA GLU A 288 -16.00 0.40 1.39
C GLU A 288 -16.10 -0.62 2.54
N LYS A 289 -17.26 -0.72 3.16
CA LYS A 289 -17.53 -1.60 4.29
C LYS A 289 -18.11 -2.97 3.90
N ASN A 290 -17.85 -3.44 2.70
CA ASN A 290 -18.41 -4.70 2.18
C ASN A 290 -17.82 -5.97 2.81
N PHE A 291 -16.77 -5.84 3.62
CA PHE A 291 -16.19 -6.92 4.44
C PHE A 291 -16.94 -7.11 5.77
N VAL A 292 -17.77 -6.15 6.17
CA VAL A 292 -18.56 -6.28 7.41
C VAL A 292 -19.70 -7.26 7.16
N PRO A 293 -19.90 -8.28 8.04
CA PRO A 293 -21.02 -9.19 7.93
C PRO A 293 -22.37 -8.45 7.93
N ALA A 294 -23.33 -8.97 7.19
CA ALA A 294 -24.69 -8.44 7.23
C ALA A 294 -25.23 -8.46 8.67
N ALA A 295 -26.01 -7.46 9.06
CA ALA A 295 -26.46 -7.27 10.45
C ALA A 295 -27.06 -8.53 11.09
N TYR A 296 -27.82 -9.32 10.33
CA TYR A 296 -28.42 -10.58 10.85
C TYR A 296 -27.41 -11.73 11.09
N LYS A 297 -26.16 -11.59 10.60
CA LYS A 297 -25.08 -12.56 10.80
C LYS A 297 -24.01 -12.06 11.77
N PHE A 298 -24.05 -10.79 12.13
CA PHE A 298 -22.97 -10.12 12.85
C PHE A 298 -22.70 -10.77 14.22
N ASP A 299 -23.74 -11.00 15.02
CA ASP A 299 -23.58 -11.58 16.37
C ASP A 299 -23.00 -12.98 16.33
N ALA A 300 -23.43 -13.82 15.36
CA ALA A 300 -22.90 -15.18 15.20
C ALA A 300 -21.42 -15.14 14.73
N ALA A 301 -21.10 -14.29 13.77
CA ALA A 301 -19.72 -14.12 13.28
C ALA A 301 -18.79 -13.56 14.38
N ARG A 302 -19.29 -12.61 15.20
CA ARG A 302 -18.56 -12.08 16.35
C ARG A 302 -18.29 -13.17 17.40
N ALA A 303 -19.29 -13.99 17.70
CA ALA A 303 -19.14 -15.08 18.68
C ALA A 303 -18.10 -16.12 18.20
N GLU A 304 -18.12 -16.49 16.92
CA GLU A 304 -17.16 -17.39 16.30
C GLU A 304 -15.72 -16.82 16.37
N ALA A 305 -15.54 -15.59 15.93
CA ALA A 305 -14.25 -14.91 15.98
C ALA A 305 -13.71 -14.82 17.40
N ARG A 306 -14.57 -14.42 18.35
CA ARG A 306 -14.20 -14.31 19.76
C ARG A 306 -13.79 -15.65 20.37
N ALA A 307 -14.56 -16.71 20.10
CA ALA A 307 -14.23 -18.06 20.55
C ALA A 307 -12.87 -18.52 19.98
N SER A 308 -12.59 -18.24 18.70
CA SER A 308 -11.31 -18.56 18.07
C SER A 308 -10.13 -17.84 18.75
N LEU A 309 -10.28 -16.55 19.05
CA LEU A 309 -9.27 -15.76 19.77
C LEU A 309 -9.04 -16.31 21.19
N ILE A 310 -10.08 -16.52 21.96
CA ILE A 310 -9.99 -17.03 23.34
C ILE A 310 -9.40 -18.44 23.38
N ASN A 311 -9.84 -19.35 22.48
CA ASN A 311 -9.34 -20.71 22.41
C ASN A 311 -7.84 -20.75 22.05
N THR A 312 -7.41 -19.92 21.11
CA THR A 312 -5.97 -19.80 20.76
C THR A 312 -5.16 -19.29 21.93
N ALA A 313 -5.66 -18.28 22.67
CA ALA A 313 -5.00 -17.77 23.87
C ALA A 313 -4.88 -18.85 24.94
N ASN A 314 -5.94 -19.61 25.21
CA ASN A 314 -5.94 -20.70 26.16
C ASN A 314 -4.99 -21.84 25.77
N ALA A 315 -4.99 -22.23 24.49
CA ALA A 315 -4.10 -23.24 23.96
C ALA A 315 -2.61 -22.86 24.08
N LEU A 316 -2.27 -21.57 23.90
CA LEU A 316 -0.90 -21.07 24.06
C LEU A 316 -0.48 -20.99 25.54
N THR A 317 -1.36 -20.46 26.40
CA THR A 317 -0.97 -19.96 27.71
C THR A 317 -1.42 -20.84 28.87
N GLY A 318 -2.47 -21.65 28.71
CA GLY A 318 -3.12 -22.38 29.80
C GLY A 318 -3.81 -21.47 30.85
N ALA A 319 -4.06 -20.18 30.51
CA ALA A 319 -4.50 -19.20 31.51
C ALA A 319 -6.00 -19.25 31.86
N GLY A 320 -6.79 -20.08 31.17
CA GLY A 320 -8.23 -20.26 31.46
C GLY A 320 -9.03 -18.97 31.26
N TYR A 321 -8.93 -18.38 30.07
CA TYR A 321 -9.76 -17.24 29.64
C TYR A 321 -11.16 -17.73 29.31
N ASP A 322 -12.15 -16.95 29.67
CA ASP A 322 -13.56 -17.14 29.37
C ASP A 322 -14.09 -15.96 28.50
N ASP A 323 -15.36 -15.97 28.19
CA ASP A 323 -16.01 -14.92 27.40
C ASP A 323 -15.98 -13.52 28.05
N ASN A 324 -15.68 -13.46 29.37
CA ASN A 324 -15.52 -12.18 30.06
C ASN A 324 -14.11 -11.55 29.84
N ALA A 325 -13.16 -12.27 29.25
CA ALA A 325 -11.83 -11.71 28.94
C ALA A 325 -11.97 -10.50 28.00
N PHE A 326 -11.13 -9.47 28.22
CA PHE A 326 -11.08 -8.29 27.35
C PHE A 326 -10.05 -8.53 26.23
N VAL A 327 -10.53 -8.59 24.99
CA VAL A 327 -9.69 -8.80 23.82
C VAL A 327 -9.38 -7.46 23.17
N VAL A 328 -8.10 -7.11 23.12
CA VAL A 328 -7.61 -5.91 22.43
C VAL A 328 -6.68 -6.31 21.29
N ILE A 329 -6.83 -5.67 20.13
CA ILE A 329 -6.07 -5.99 18.92
C ILE A 329 -5.34 -4.77 18.39
N THR A 330 -4.10 -4.94 17.95
CA THR A 330 -3.42 -4.05 16.99
C THR A 330 -3.09 -4.83 15.73
N GLY A 331 -3.10 -4.15 14.58
CA GLY A 331 -2.80 -4.77 13.28
C GLY A 331 -2.25 -3.76 12.28
N GLY A 332 -1.79 -4.27 11.16
CA GLY A 332 -1.20 -3.46 10.10
C GLY A 332 0.07 -4.07 9.51
N ARG A 333 0.90 -3.25 8.86
CA ARG A 333 2.22 -3.69 8.35
C ARG A 333 3.21 -3.84 9.49
N CYS A 334 4.19 -4.73 9.32
CA CYS A 334 5.27 -4.91 10.30
C CYS A 334 6.30 -3.77 10.20
N GLU A 335 5.87 -2.57 10.56
CA GLU A 335 6.72 -1.39 10.72
C GLU A 335 6.78 -1.05 12.21
N TYR A 336 7.67 -1.74 12.94
CA TYR A 336 7.70 -1.77 14.41
C TYR A 336 7.55 -0.38 15.04
N ARG A 337 8.37 0.59 14.59
CA ARG A 337 8.32 1.97 15.11
C ARG A 337 7.14 2.74 14.53
N ASN A 338 7.02 2.81 13.20
CA ASN A 338 5.98 3.63 12.56
C ASN A 338 4.56 3.25 13.01
N LYS A 339 4.30 1.97 13.26
CA LYS A 339 3.01 1.48 13.75
C LYS A 339 2.87 1.50 15.28
N GLY A 340 3.88 1.97 15.99
CA GLY A 340 3.84 2.11 17.45
C GLY A 340 3.67 0.78 18.18
N LEU A 341 4.22 -0.32 17.63
CA LEU A 341 4.13 -1.62 18.27
C LEU A 341 4.84 -1.65 19.63
N ASP A 342 5.87 -0.83 19.82
CA ASP A 342 6.53 -0.55 21.09
C ASP A 342 5.54 0.02 22.13
N ILE A 343 4.78 1.06 21.76
CA ILE A 343 3.77 1.67 22.64
C ILE A 343 2.66 0.67 22.99
N TYR A 344 2.21 -0.13 22.00
CA TYR A 344 1.20 -1.15 22.24
C TYR A 344 1.67 -2.19 23.26
N LEU A 345 2.91 -2.67 23.14
CA LEU A 345 3.50 -3.63 24.08
C LEU A 345 3.75 -3.01 25.45
N ASP A 346 4.17 -1.74 25.50
CA ASP A 346 4.35 -1.02 26.75
C ASP A 346 3.01 -0.77 27.48
N MET A 347 1.95 -0.45 26.73
CA MET A 347 0.57 -0.39 27.24
C MET A 347 0.17 -1.72 27.86
N ALA A 348 0.37 -2.85 27.17
CA ALA A 348 0.04 -4.17 27.69
C ALA A 348 0.85 -4.47 28.98
N SER A 349 2.11 -4.06 29.04
CA SER A 349 2.94 -4.20 30.23
C SER A 349 2.45 -3.32 31.39
N ALA A 350 2.04 -2.10 31.12
CA ALA A 350 1.50 -1.19 32.13
C ALA A 350 0.20 -1.73 32.74
N LEU A 351 -0.67 -2.33 31.91
CA LEU A 351 -1.93 -2.93 32.36
C LEU A 351 -1.74 -4.07 33.36
N ARG A 352 -0.60 -4.77 33.37
CA ARG A 352 -0.28 -5.79 34.42
C ARG A 352 -0.22 -5.21 35.81
N ASN A 353 0.13 -3.93 35.94
CA ASN A 353 0.27 -3.24 37.21
C ASN A 353 -0.99 -2.48 37.64
N MET A 354 -2.05 -2.57 36.84
CA MET A 354 -3.33 -1.94 37.12
C MET A 354 -4.31 -2.95 37.69
N ASP A 355 -5.19 -2.49 38.56
CA ASP A 355 -6.32 -3.30 39.03
C ASP A 355 -7.40 -3.28 37.93
N THR A 356 -7.43 -4.34 37.12
CA THR A 356 -8.40 -4.52 36.04
C THR A 356 -9.48 -5.52 36.44
N CYS A 357 -10.74 -5.17 36.16
CA CYS A 357 -11.89 -6.06 36.48
C CYS A 357 -11.93 -7.31 35.61
N ARG A 358 -11.23 -7.30 34.46
CA ARG A 358 -11.25 -8.37 33.45
C ARG A 358 -9.82 -8.79 33.13
N LYS A 359 -9.63 -10.09 32.83
CA LYS A 359 -8.39 -10.57 32.19
C LYS A 359 -8.27 -9.98 30.79
N ILE A 360 -7.07 -9.65 30.34
CA ILE A 360 -6.81 -8.99 29.07
C ILE A 360 -5.98 -9.89 28.16
N ILE A 361 -6.43 -10.04 26.92
CA ILE A 361 -5.69 -10.70 25.84
C ILE A 361 -5.35 -9.66 24.79
N ALA A 362 -4.07 -9.34 24.65
CA ALA A 362 -3.56 -8.33 23.72
C ALA A 362 -2.96 -9.01 22.48
N TYR A 363 -3.62 -8.88 21.34
CA TYR A 363 -3.14 -9.44 20.06
C TYR A 363 -2.33 -8.43 19.26
N VAL A 364 -1.19 -8.87 18.73
CA VAL A 364 -0.38 -8.16 17.73
C VAL A 364 -0.50 -8.94 16.42
N MET A 365 -1.34 -8.46 15.50
CA MET A 365 -1.64 -9.10 14.22
C MET A 365 -0.93 -8.35 13.07
N VAL A 366 0.36 -8.58 12.92
CA VAL A 366 1.19 -7.93 11.89
C VAL A 366 2.02 -8.98 11.16
N PRO A 367 1.90 -9.10 9.82
CA PRO A 367 2.67 -10.08 9.05
C PRO A 367 4.16 -9.72 9.09
N ALA A 368 4.95 -10.62 9.66
CA ALA A 368 6.41 -10.54 9.68
C ALA A 368 7.00 -11.53 8.67
N TRP A 369 8.06 -12.23 9.03
CA TRP A 369 8.65 -13.27 8.20
C TRP A 369 8.38 -14.67 8.77
N PRO A 370 7.13 -15.18 8.66
CA PRO A 370 6.74 -16.46 9.22
C PRO A 370 7.43 -17.59 8.47
N LYS A 371 7.71 -18.68 9.20
CA LYS A 371 8.20 -19.93 8.66
C LYS A 371 7.04 -20.91 8.42
N GLU A 372 6.29 -21.20 9.49
CA GLU A 372 5.19 -22.17 9.47
C GLU A 372 4.26 -21.97 10.68
N PRO A 373 2.98 -22.38 10.61
CA PRO A 373 2.11 -22.46 11.77
C PRO A 373 2.65 -23.51 12.77
N ARG A 374 2.41 -23.28 14.05
CA ARG A 374 2.90 -24.17 15.10
C ARG A 374 2.06 -25.45 15.21
N ALA A 375 2.69 -26.60 14.95
CA ALA A 375 2.04 -27.91 15.02
C ALA A 375 1.54 -28.24 16.45
N ASP A 376 2.33 -27.90 17.49
CA ASP A 376 1.94 -28.12 18.89
C ASP A 376 0.71 -27.29 19.30
N LEU A 377 0.57 -26.09 18.75
CA LEU A 377 -0.61 -25.25 18.94
C LEU A 377 -1.83 -25.81 18.19
N GLN A 378 -1.63 -26.25 16.94
CA GLN A 378 -2.69 -26.89 16.15
C GLN A 378 -3.25 -28.15 16.84
N GLU A 379 -2.37 -28.98 17.39
CA GLU A 379 -2.75 -30.17 18.14
C GLU A 379 -3.61 -29.82 19.37
N ARG A 380 -3.21 -28.80 20.16
CA ARG A 380 -3.97 -28.34 21.32
C ARG A 380 -5.34 -27.77 20.96
N ILE A 381 -5.40 -26.93 19.92
CA ILE A 381 -6.67 -26.39 19.45
C ILE A 381 -7.59 -27.51 18.97
N SER A 382 -7.06 -28.46 18.20
CA SER A 382 -7.83 -29.59 17.68
C SER A 382 -8.31 -30.55 18.75
N ALA A 383 -7.50 -30.79 19.79
CA ALA A 383 -7.87 -31.63 20.91
C ALA A 383 -9.01 -31.04 21.76
N ASN A 384 -9.22 -29.73 21.70
CA ASN A 384 -10.23 -28.99 22.44
C ASN A 384 -10.29 -29.37 23.94
N THR A 385 -9.12 -29.71 24.51
CA THR A 385 -9.01 -30.15 25.91
C THR A 385 -8.46 -29.00 26.73
N PRO A 386 -9.12 -28.58 27.80
CA PRO A 386 -8.59 -27.57 28.70
C PRO A 386 -7.19 -27.96 29.21
N THR A 387 -6.27 -27.02 29.17
CA THR A 387 -4.91 -27.17 29.69
C THR A 387 -4.60 -26.01 30.63
N ASP A 388 -3.85 -26.28 31.66
CA ASP A 388 -3.36 -25.31 32.66
C ASP A 388 -1.87 -25.00 32.49
N THR A 389 -1.24 -25.59 31.48
CA THR A 389 0.19 -25.44 31.23
C THR A 389 0.45 -24.68 29.95
N PRO A 390 1.32 -23.64 29.95
CA PRO A 390 1.68 -22.92 28.73
C PRO A 390 2.51 -23.81 27.78
N LEU A 391 2.43 -23.49 26.48
CA LEU A 391 3.39 -23.97 25.50
C LEU A 391 4.73 -23.25 25.67
N GLN A 392 5.80 -23.86 25.16
CA GLN A 392 7.06 -23.14 24.97
C GLN A 392 6.80 -21.95 24.04
N GLU A 393 7.39 -20.79 24.32
CA GLU A 393 7.11 -19.52 23.58
C GLU A 393 5.59 -19.21 23.50
N PRO A 394 4.93 -18.95 24.63
CA PRO A 394 3.46 -18.85 24.71
C PRO A 394 2.90 -17.57 24.06
N VAL A 395 3.75 -16.68 23.59
CA VAL A 395 3.38 -15.45 22.91
C VAL A 395 3.25 -15.60 21.39
N LEU A 396 3.67 -16.73 20.80
CA LEU A 396 3.86 -16.85 19.34
C LEU A 396 2.95 -17.91 18.72
N THR A 397 2.19 -17.54 17.69
CA THR A 397 1.29 -18.46 16.97
C THR A 397 1.97 -19.21 15.80
N HIS A 398 2.96 -18.62 15.18
CA HIS A 398 3.70 -19.16 14.03
C HIS A 398 5.19 -19.03 14.28
N TRP A 399 5.97 -20.03 13.89
CA TRP A 399 7.42 -19.93 13.94
C TRP A 399 7.92 -18.86 12.96
N LEU A 400 8.95 -18.12 13.35
CA LEU A 400 9.62 -17.12 12.53
C LEU A 400 10.93 -17.69 11.98
N ASN A 401 11.34 -17.19 10.79
CA ASN A 401 12.65 -17.54 10.22
C ASN A 401 13.80 -16.98 11.05
N ASN A 402 13.62 -15.80 11.64
CA ASN A 402 14.66 -15.16 12.45
C ASN A 402 14.07 -14.50 13.72
N PRO A 403 13.62 -15.29 14.71
CA PRO A 403 12.97 -14.77 15.91
C PRO A 403 13.88 -13.89 16.78
N GLU A 404 15.21 -14.11 16.74
CA GLU A 404 16.14 -13.38 17.60
C GLU A 404 16.37 -11.93 17.15
N SER A 405 16.02 -11.60 15.90
CA SER A 405 16.09 -10.23 15.37
C SER A 405 14.71 -9.58 15.23
N ASP A 406 13.63 -10.30 15.54
CA ASP A 406 12.28 -9.75 15.48
C ASP A 406 12.01 -8.81 16.66
N SER A 407 11.72 -7.54 16.36
CA SER A 407 11.56 -6.49 17.38
C SER A 407 10.38 -6.74 18.31
N VAL A 408 9.29 -7.37 17.84
CA VAL A 408 8.13 -7.70 18.67
C VAL A 408 8.52 -8.80 19.67
N ILE A 409 9.20 -9.86 19.21
CA ILE A 409 9.68 -10.94 20.07
C ILE A 409 10.70 -10.41 21.09
N CYS A 410 11.68 -9.63 20.64
CA CYS A 410 12.68 -9.05 21.55
C CYS A 410 12.01 -8.19 22.63
N ARG A 411 11.02 -7.36 22.26
CA ARG A 411 10.31 -6.52 23.22
C ARG A 411 9.43 -7.33 24.16
N THR A 412 8.66 -8.31 23.68
CA THR A 412 7.84 -9.17 24.54
C THR A 412 8.69 -9.93 25.55
N ARG A 413 9.86 -10.44 25.14
CA ARG A 413 10.82 -11.09 26.07
C ARG A 413 11.37 -10.09 27.09
N SER A 414 11.76 -8.90 26.69
CA SER A 414 12.28 -7.86 27.61
C SER A 414 11.25 -7.40 28.63
N LEU A 415 9.97 -7.39 28.27
CA LEU A 415 8.84 -7.06 29.14
C LEU A 415 8.35 -8.27 29.96
N GLY A 416 8.95 -9.45 29.82
CA GLY A 416 8.65 -10.64 30.60
C GLY A 416 7.34 -11.33 30.21
N PHE A 417 6.80 -11.14 29.00
CA PHE A 417 5.58 -11.80 28.54
C PHE A 417 5.73 -13.30 28.26
N CYS A 418 6.95 -13.82 28.20
CA CYS A 418 7.21 -15.26 28.15
C CYS A 418 6.80 -15.96 29.48
N ASN A 419 6.74 -15.23 30.59
CA ASN A 419 6.20 -15.70 31.84
C ASN A 419 4.71 -15.33 31.90
N ILE A 420 3.85 -16.33 31.88
CA ILE A 420 2.40 -16.10 31.81
C ILE A 420 1.89 -15.42 33.08
N ASP A 421 1.31 -14.24 32.89
CA ASP A 421 0.45 -13.57 33.85
C ASP A 421 -0.99 -13.64 33.32
N PRO A 422 -1.89 -14.39 33.95
CA PRO A 422 -3.25 -14.58 33.45
C PRO A 422 -4.07 -13.28 33.44
N ARG A 423 -3.60 -12.20 34.10
CA ARG A 423 -4.27 -10.88 34.05
C ARG A 423 -4.10 -10.20 32.72
N VAL A 424 -2.89 -10.27 32.14
CA VAL A 424 -2.59 -9.66 30.83
C VAL A 424 -1.60 -10.54 30.07
N THR A 425 -2.01 -11.02 28.92
CA THR A 425 -1.18 -11.80 28.00
C THR A 425 -1.05 -11.10 26.66
N VAL A 426 0.12 -11.22 26.03
CA VAL A 426 0.36 -10.76 24.65
C VAL A 426 0.47 -11.97 23.74
N ILE A 427 -0.21 -11.93 22.61
CA ILE A 427 -0.13 -12.96 21.57
C ILE A 427 0.25 -12.30 20.25
N TYR A 428 1.36 -12.76 19.68
CA TYR A 428 1.87 -12.30 18.41
C TYR A 428 1.46 -13.25 17.27
N VAL A 429 0.80 -12.71 16.25
CA VAL A 429 0.33 -13.40 15.05
C VAL A 429 1.11 -12.84 13.85
N PRO A 430 2.29 -13.41 13.53
CA PRO A 430 3.22 -12.83 12.54
C PRO A 430 2.94 -13.25 11.09
N CYS A 431 1.71 -13.51 10.73
CA CYS A 431 1.34 -14.00 9.41
C CYS A 431 0.21 -13.17 8.78
N TYR A 432 0.05 -13.32 7.46
CA TYR A 432 -1.13 -12.82 6.78
C TYR A 432 -2.36 -13.67 7.13
N LEU A 433 -3.36 -13.04 7.69
CA LEU A 433 -4.65 -13.65 8.02
C LEU A 433 -5.57 -13.58 6.79
N ASN A 434 -5.47 -14.59 5.95
CA ASN A 434 -6.19 -14.70 4.67
C ASN A 434 -7.22 -15.84 4.63
N GLY A 435 -7.48 -16.47 5.79
CA GLY A 435 -8.38 -17.63 5.91
C GLY A 435 -7.71 -18.99 5.77
N THR A 436 -6.38 -19.04 5.58
CA THR A 436 -5.62 -20.29 5.39
C THR A 436 -4.29 -20.29 6.16
N ASP A 437 -4.23 -19.55 7.27
CA ASP A 437 -3.01 -19.37 8.06
C ASP A 437 -2.61 -20.61 8.88
N GLY A 438 -3.48 -21.59 9.01
CA GLY A 438 -3.24 -22.85 9.71
C GLY A 438 -3.52 -22.81 11.22
N ILE A 439 -3.82 -21.66 11.81
CA ILE A 439 -4.18 -21.51 13.23
C ILE A 439 -5.63 -21.03 13.36
N PHE A 440 -5.94 -19.84 12.88
CA PHE A 440 -7.29 -19.27 12.96
C PHE A 440 -8.15 -19.71 11.76
N ASN A 441 -7.56 -19.77 10.58
CA ASN A 441 -8.23 -20.02 9.31
C ASN A 441 -9.43 -19.09 9.05
N LEU A 442 -9.34 -17.87 9.61
CA LEU A 442 -10.25 -16.76 9.44
C LEU A 442 -9.48 -15.58 8.84
N SER A 443 -10.19 -14.72 8.09
CA SER A 443 -9.55 -13.50 7.59
C SER A 443 -9.30 -12.50 8.73
N TYR A 444 -8.39 -11.54 8.50
CA TYR A 444 -8.14 -10.46 9.47
C TYR A 444 -9.45 -9.75 9.88
N TYR A 445 -10.31 -9.46 8.94
CA TYR A 445 -11.58 -8.78 9.22
C TYR A 445 -12.57 -9.66 9.98
N ASP A 446 -12.59 -10.98 9.68
CA ASP A 446 -13.43 -11.91 10.43
C ASP A 446 -12.98 -12.03 11.88
N LEU A 447 -11.68 -11.98 12.16
CA LEU A 447 -11.15 -12.00 13.54
C LEU A 447 -11.35 -10.67 14.25
N LEU A 448 -11.22 -9.54 13.54
CA LEU A 448 -11.27 -8.20 14.13
C LEU A 448 -12.59 -7.94 14.87
N ILE A 449 -13.72 -8.43 14.33
CA ILE A 449 -15.03 -8.28 14.98
C ILE A 449 -15.15 -9.01 16.34
N GLY A 450 -14.26 -9.94 16.65
CA GLY A 450 -14.19 -10.63 17.94
C GLY A 450 -13.58 -9.80 19.06
N ALA A 451 -12.94 -8.68 18.76
CA ALA A 451 -12.31 -7.80 19.73
C ALA A 451 -13.31 -6.97 20.53
N ASP A 452 -12.90 -6.55 21.73
CA ASP A 452 -13.60 -5.53 22.53
C ASP A 452 -13.07 -4.12 22.21
N ALA A 453 -11.80 -4.02 21.82
CA ALA A 453 -11.17 -2.77 21.42
C ALA A 453 -10.03 -3.01 20.43
N THR A 454 -9.72 -1.98 19.65
CA THR A 454 -8.54 -1.91 18.81
C THR A 454 -7.71 -0.70 19.18
N VAL A 455 -6.38 -0.82 19.08
CA VAL A 455 -5.45 0.26 19.42
C VAL A 455 -4.37 0.35 18.35
N PHE A 456 -4.26 1.48 17.69
CA PHE A 456 -3.31 1.75 16.61
C PHE A 456 -2.44 2.96 16.95
N PRO A 457 -1.40 2.82 17.79
CA PRO A 457 -0.63 3.95 18.34
C PRO A 457 0.48 4.40 17.38
N SER A 458 0.15 4.57 16.10
CA SER A 458 1.11 4.88 15.05
C SER A 458 1.80 6.22 15.27
N TYR A 459 3.14 6.24 15.15
CA TYR A 459 3.91 7.48 15.03
C TYR A 459 3.80 8.08 13.63
N TYR A 460 3.54 7.25 12.62
CA TYR A 460 3.38 7.66 11.23
C TYR A 460 2.19 6.96 10.59
N GLU A 461 1.13 7.72 10.31
CA GLU A 461 -0.10 7.22 9.69
C GLU A 461 -0.68 8.26 8.75
N PRO A 462 -0.29 8.28 7.48
CA PRO A 462 -0.72 9.28 6.51
C PRO A 462 -2.23 9.30 6.26
N TRP A 463 -2.89 8.13 6.31
CA TRP A 463 -4.34 8.01 6.13
C TRP A 463 -5.02 7.25 7.26
N GLY A 464 -4.59 6.01 7.54
CA GLY A 464 -5.15 5.19 8.62
C GLY A 464 -6.37 4.38 8.21
N TYR A 465 -6.20 3.41 7.31
CA TYR A 465 -7.26 2.44 7.03
C TYR A 465 -7.62 1.59 8.24
N THR A 466 -6.62 1.11 8.99
CA THR A 466 -6.83 0.20 10.12
C THR A 466 -7.79 0.74 11.20
N PRO A 467 -7.75 2.01 11.63
CA PRO A 467 -8.77 2.57 12.51
C PRO A 467 -10.17 2.59 11.86
N LEU A 468 -10.27 2.92 10.57
CA LEU A 468 -11.54 2.95 9.86
C LEU A 468 -12.15 1.55 9.70
N GLU A 469 -11.32 0.54 9.49
CA GLU A 469 -11.71 -0.85 9.31
C GLU A 469 -12.22 -1.47 10.62
N SER A 470 -11.87 -0.90 11.76
CA SER A 470 -12.21 -1.43 13.09
C SER A 470 -13.49 -0.84 13.71
N VAL A 471 -14.10 0.16 13.08
CA VAL A 471 -15.29 0.89 13.60
C VAL A 471 -16.64 0.33 13.03
#